data_2b51fc1eb3f23a2cb166f8366db85ec2
#
_entry.id   2b51fc1eb3f23a2cb166f8366db85ec2
#
_cell.length_a   1.000
_cell.length_b   1.000
_cell.length_c   1.000
_cell.angle_alpha   90.00
_cell.angle_beta   90.00
_cell.angle_gamma   90.00
#
_symmetry.space_group_name_H-M   'P 1'
#
loop_
_entity.id
_entity.type
_entity.pdbx_description
1 polymer ?
#
loop_
_entity_poly.entity_id
_entity_poly.type
_entity_poly.pdbx_seq_one_letter_code
_entity_poly.pdbx_strand_id
1 'polypeptide(L)'
;MRLYGGRKDGSVSSNRYTRLGEDCLTEGKIGILGYGVYIPWQRIQTETIVRARERGKKDLVEIVDKVRNGLLLRYKSIAGHCEDSITMATEAAENALRMSGIDPKTIGTVIAGSESKPYAVGQIARHVASFIGVGNYVFTADIEGACNAGMQAVSFVESDIKAGKIDCGLAVGSDIAQAPRGDPLEYAAGAGAGAFVLGKEGDFLATIEDIAPYSSLTMDFWRREDVPVPSHLGRTTVEAYIQHVTGAIAHLLKRHKDLRLRDFDHVTFHQPSGYMPLKACKSLLQPSLNPVGEDVVDRMRLTEEDIERKIKPWLRVLDTGNTYAASTPIAVASILDKSKPGDNILAVSYGSGAYANATWIKVQEGIRNKARLVPTVEEYVNRKVEIRLQTYQDHVLERLRRMRKYFESYRLVGDIEPIGSEEMEILLCDGCKRVYYPARSRCLSYDCKGTVEKRLLPKHARLKSFRQLSLRERWITNYDVIKSGQAVLVDCAMNDLKLGTPLEAVIRRLDYEGKSGLIIYGPAYRPAFRDSKEQFA
;
A
#
# COMPACT_ATOMS: atom_id res chain seq x y z
N MET A 1 -50.59 21.27 -15.87
CA MET A 1 -51.41 21.16 -17.10
C MET A 1 -50.77 22.02 -18.17
N ARG A 2 -50.24 21.42 -19.17
CA ARG A 2 -49.80 21.71 -20.55
C ARG A 2 -48.49 21.04 -20.85
N LEU A 3 -48.61 20.02 -21.55
CA LEU A 3 -47.90 19.25 -22.54
C LEU A 3 -46.88 20.07 -23.33
N TYR A 4 -45.64 19.57 -23.44
CA TYR A 4 -44.76 19.87 -24.57
C TYR A 4 -44.63 18.64 -25.43
N GLY A 5 -45.11 18.81 -26.67
CA GLY A 5 -45.10 17.80 -27.70
C GLY A 5 -43.70 17.53 -28.24
N GLY A 6 -43.52 16.34 -28.79
CA GLY A 6 -42.29 15.81 -29.30
C GLY A 6 -41.75 16.51 -30.54
N ARG A 7 -40.44 16.44 -30.67
CA ARG A 7 -39.74 16.37 -31.96
C ARG A 7 -38.82 15.15 -31.91
N LYS A 8 -39.11 14.20 -32.77
CA LYS A 8 -38.18 13.15 -33.21
C LYS A 8 -37.24 13.79 -34.20
N ASP A 9 -36.06 13.13 -34.28
CA ASP A 9 -34.99 13.25 -35.28
C ASP A 9 -33.79 14.12 -34.86
N GLY A 10 -32.74 13.39 -34.58
CA GLY A 10 -31.39 13.87 -34.39
C GLY A 10 -30.49 12.73 -33.92
N SER A 11 -30.10 11.88 -34.87
CA SER A 11 -29.00 10.92 -34.69
C SER A 11 -27.78 11.67 -34.10
N VAL A 12 -27.57 11.52 -32.79
CA VAL A 12 -26.33 11.97 -32.16
C VAL A 12 -25.22 11.04 -32.63
N SER A 13 -24.44 11.52 -33.58
CA SER A 13 -23.24 10.85 -34.04
C SER A 13 -22.31 10.62 -32.85
N SER A 14 -21.99 9.37 -32.61
CA SER A 14 -21.05 8.85 -31.60
C SER A 14 -19.58 9.26 -31.85
N ASN A 15 -19.32 10.39 -32.50
CA ASN A 15 -18.00 10.74 -33.05
C ASN A 15 -17.47 12.10 -32.55
N ARG A 16 -17.75 12.51 -31.30
CA ARG A 16 -17.16 13.75 -30.75
C ARG A 16 -16.05 13.55 -29.73
N TYR A 17 -15.69 12.34 -29.39
CA TYR A 17 -14.57 12.07 -28.45
C TYR A 17 -13.29 11.54 -29.11
N THR A 18 -13.24 11.44 -30.44
CA THR A 18 -12.09 10.87 -31.17
C THR A 18 -11.20 11.89 -31.88
N ARG A 19 -11.37 13.19 -31.65
CA ARG A 19 -10.48 14.22 -32.23
C ARG A 19 -10.24 15.36 -31.24
N LEU A 20 -9.49 15.09 -30.18
CA LEU A 20 -8.71 16.10 -29.48
C LEU A 20 -7.26 15.66 -29.53
N GLY A 21 -6.53 16.19 -30.51
CA GLY A 21 -5.10 16.38 -30.50
C GLY A 21 -4.21 15.14 -30.49
N GLU A 22 -4.02 14.51 -31.65
CA GLU A 22 -2.85 13.64 -31.88
C GLU A 22 -1.51 14.42 -31.79
N ASP A 23 -1.54 15.74 -31.72
CA ASP A 23 -0.33 16.62 -31.78
C ASP A 23 0.13 17.19 -30.44
N CYS A 24 -0.43 16.74 -29.29
CA CYS A 24 -0.05 17.30 -27.98
C CYS A 24 0.43 16.26 -26.95
N LEU A 25 0.57 15.00 -27.33
CA LEU A 25 1.10 13.96 -26.46
C LEU A 25 2.58 13.74 -26.80
N THR A 26 3.46 13.95 -25.86
CA THR A 26 4.85 13.53 -26.00
C THR A 26 4.89 12.04 -26.30
N GLU A 27 5.46 11.64 -27.45
CA GLU A 27 5.67 10.23 -27.85
C GLU A 27 6.60 9.44 -26.88
N GLY A 28 6.94 10.01 -25.71
CA GLY A 28 7.82 9.41 -24.72
C GLY A 28 7.14 8.30 -23.94
N LYS A 29 7.78 7.16 -23.81
CA LYS A 29 7.37 6.08 -22.90
C LYS A 29 7.47 6.58 -21.45
N ILE A 30 6.46 6.27 -20.65
CA ILE A 30 6.48 6.51 -19.22
C ILE A 30 6.87 5.22 -18.51
N GLY A 31 7.86 5.32 -17.63
CA GLY A 31 8.41 4.15 -16.97
C GLY A 31 8.39 4.23 -15.46
N ILE A 32 8.46 3.06 -14.84
CA ILE A 32 8.72 2.86 -13.43
C ILE A 32 10.24 2.96 -13.24
N LEU A 33 10.67 3.99 -12.52
CA LEU A 33 12.08 4.24 -12.16
C LEU A 33 12.47 3.54 -10.86
N GLY A 34 11.50 3.34 -9.98
CA GLY A 34 11.67 2.64 -8.71
C GLY A 34 10.35 2.21 -8.13
N TYR A 35 10.36 1.15 -7.35
CA TYR A 35 9.22 0.69 -6.58
C TYR A 35 9.65 0.36 -5.15
N GLY A 36 8.70 0.38 -4.24
CA GLY A 36 8.92 0.00 -2.85
C GLY A 36 7.65 -0.51 -2.22
N VAL A 37 7.81 -1.34 -1.21
CA VAL A 37 6.70 -1.88 -0.42
C VAL A 37 6.97 -1.73 1.05
N TYR A 38 5.91 -1.78 1.82
CA TYR A 38 5.96 -2.04 3.25
C TYR A 38 4.88 -3.04 3.64
N ILE A 39 5.26 -4.07 4.38
CA ILE A 39 4.34 -5.03 4.98
C ILE A 39 4.69 -5.13 6.46
N PRO A 40 3.76 -4.78 7.39
CA PRO A 40 4.00 -4.87 8.82
C PRO A 40 4.58 -6.24 9.21
N TRP A 41 5.50 -6.24 10.17
CA TRP A 41 6.17 -7.47 10.61
C TRP A 41 5.27 -8.40 11.42
N GLN A 42 4.24 -7.87 12.08
CA GLN A 42 3.29 -8.66 12.85
C GLN A 42 2.35 -9.44 11.93
N ARG A 43 2.19 -10.73 12.23
CA ARG A 43 1.27 -11.63 11.53
C ARG A 43 0.40 -12.38 12.53
N ILE A 44 -0.83 -12.68 12.13
CA ILE A 44 -1.66 -13.64 12.83
C ILE A 44 -2.13 -14.71 11.85
N GLN A 45 -2.12 -15.96 12.29
CA GLN A 45 -2.75 -17.03 11.52
C GLN A 45 -4.24 -16.78 11.42
N THR A 46 -4.79 -16.84 10.22
CA THR A 46 -6.22 -16.69 9.99
C THR A 46 -7.03 -17.75 10.75
N GLU A 47 -6.50 -18.97 10.81
CA GLU A 47 -7.08 -20.05 11.60
C GLU A 47 -7.29 -19.71 13.07
N THR A 48 -6.35 -18.98 13.70
CA THR A 48 -6.46 -18.54 15.10
C THR A 48 -7.69 -17.65 15.31
N ILE A 49 -7.97 -16.77 14.35
CA ILE A 49 -9.15 -15.89 14.40
C ILE A 49 -10.41 -16.71 14.19
N VAL A 50 -10.44 -17.58 13.18
CA VAL A 50 -11.59 -18.45 12.88
C VAL A 50 -11.97 -19.28 14.11
N ARG A 51 -11.00 -19.99 14.72
CA ARG A 51 -11.24 -20.81 15.91
C ARG A 51 -11.79 -20.00 17.09
N ALA A 52 -11.37 -18.76 17.23
CA ALA A 52 -11.87 -17.90 18.29
C ALA A 52 -13.29 -17.37 18.02
N ARG A 53 -13.64 -17.09 16.76
CA ARG A 53 -14.95 -16.56 16.37
C ARG A 53 -16.03 -17.62 16.26
N GLU A 54 -15.65 -18.79 15.79
CA GLU A 54 -16.54 -19.92 15.51
C GLU A 54 -16.54 -20.97 16.64
N ARG A 55 -16.01 -20.61 17.81
CA ARG A 55 -15.89 -21.50 18.97
C ARG A 55 -17.26 -22.09 19.35
N GLY A 56 -17.30 -23.41 19.47
CA GLY A 56 -18.53 -24.15 19.83
C GLY A 56 -19.40 -24.57 18.65
N LYS A 57 -19.09 -24.16 17.42
CA LYS A 57 -19.77 -24.70 16.24
C LYS A 57 -19.33 -26.15 15.97
N LYS A 58 -20.29 -26.99 15.59
CA LYS A 58 -20.04 -28.43 15.32
C LYS A 58 -19.15 -28.64 14.10
N ASP A 59 -19.24 -27.73 13.11
CA ASP A 59 -18.53 -27.72 11.82
C ASP A 59 -17.26 -26.87 11.83
N LEU A 60 -16.70 -26.59 13.02
CA LEU A 60 -15.52 -25.72 13.16
C LEU A 60 -14.34 -26.13 12.27
N VAL A 61 -14.08 -27.44 12.14
CA VAL A 61 -12.98 -27.96 11.32
C VAL A 61 -13.21 -27.65 9.84
N GLU A 62 -14.44 -27.82 9.37
CA GLU A 62 -14.83 -27.51 7.98
C GLU A 62 -14.73 -26.00 7.70
N ILE A 63 -15.13 -25.16 8.66
CA ILE A 63 -15.02 -23.70 8.53
C ILE A 63 -13.54 -23.30 8.43
N VAL A 64 -12.67 -23.86 9.27
CA VAL A 64 -11.22 -23.63 9.21
C VAL A 64 -10.66 -24.04 7.85
N ASP A 65 -11.01 -25.23 7.37
CA ASP A 65 -10.57 -25.71 6.06
C ASP A 65 -11.06 -24.81 4.93
N LYS A 66 -12.32 -24.41 4.95
CA LYS A 66 -12.89 -23.49 3.97
C LYS A 66 -12.15 -22.15 3.92
N VAL A 67 -11.75 -21.59 5.06
CA VAL A 67 -11.01 -20.33 5.11
C VAL A 67 -9.58 -20.53 4.62
N ARG A 68 -8.90 -21.55 5.12
CA ARG A 68 -7.49 -21.80 4.82
C ARG A 68 -7.27 -22.26 3.36
N ASN A 69 -8.02 -23.27 2.93
CA ASN A 69 -7.83 -23.95 1.65
C ASN A 69 -8.86 -23.50 0.59
N GLY A 70 -10.07 -23.13 0.99
CA GLY A 70 -11.09 -22.61 0.08
C GLY A 70 -10.89 -21.15 -0.27
N LEU A 71 -10.70 -20.27 0.71
CA LEU A 71 -10.42 -18.84 0.49
C LEU A 71 -8.93 -18.57 0.27
N LEU A 72 -8.04 -19.53 0.53
CA LEU A 72 -6.59 -19.40 0.44
C LEU A 72 -6.07 -18.23 1.30
N LEU A 73 -6.39 -18.26 2.59
CA LEU A 73 -5.96 -17.29 3.58
C LEU A 73 -5.21 -18.01 4.71
N ARG A 74 -3.90 -17.80 4.81
CA ARG A 74 -3.05 -18.42 5.85
C ARG A 74 -2.72 -17.44 6.96
N TYR A 75 -2.24 -16.27 6.57
CA TYR A 75 -1.84 -15.21 7.48
C TYR A 75 -2.43 -13.88 7.05
N LYS A 76 -2.54 -12.96 7.98
CA LYS A 76 -2.79 -11.54 7.68
C LYS A 76 -1.78 -10.68 8.40
N SER A 77 -1.34 -9.62 7.73
CA SER A 77 -0.46 -8.60 8.28
C SER A 77 -1.24 -7.65 9.19
N ILE A 78 -0.67 -7.32 10.33
CA ILE A 78 -1.29 -6.48 11.34
C ILE A 78 -0.37 -5.29 11.59
N ALA A 79 -0.85 -4.10 11.27
CA ALA A 79 -0.14 -2.89 11.63
C ALA A 79 -0.06 -2.75 13.15
N GLY A 80 1.11 -2.47 13.67
CA GLY A 80 1.36 -2.22 15.09
C GLY A 80 0.74 -0.90 15.55
N HIS A 81 0.91 -0.58 16.83
CA HIS A 81 0.34 0.64 17.40
C HIS A 81 0.97 1.92 16.82
N CYS A 82 2.26 1.87 16.50
CA CYS A 82 3.00 2.99 15.94
C CYS A 82 2.85 3.11 14.41
N GLU A 83 2.06 2.24 13.78
CA GLU A 83 1.87 2.18 12.34
C GLU A 83 0.47 2.64 11.93
N ASP A 84 0.40 3.35 10.83
CA ASP A 84 -0.83 3.71 10.12
C ASP A 84 -0.58 3.80 8.62
N SER A 85 -1.60 4.15 7.84
CA SER A 85 -1.46 4.25 6.39
C SER A 85 -0.47 5.33 5.96
N ILE A 86 -0.23 6.38 6.76
CA ILE A 86 0.80 7.40 6.47
C ILE A 86 2.19 6.81 6.66
N THR A 87 2.47 6.18 7.79
CA THR A 87 3.81 5.64 8.08
C THR A 87 4.20 4.51 7.13
N MET A 88 3.26 3.63 6.79
CA MET A 88 3.48 2.55 5.82
C MET A 88 3.69 3.11 4.41
N ALA A 89 2.89 4.10 3.99
CA ALA A 89 3.04 4.79 2.72
C ALA A 89 4.41 5.48 2.61
N THR A 90 4.86 6.13 3.69
CA THR A 90 6.16 6.80 3.75
C THR A 90 7.30 5.82 3.51
N GLU A 91 7.29 4.68 4.19
CA GLU A 91 8.35 3.68 4.04
C GLU A 91 8.37 3.04 2.65
N ALA A 92 7.20 2.72 2.09
CA ALA A 92 7.11 2.24 0.71
C ALA A 92 7.64 3.28 -0.28
N ALA A 93 7.33 4.57 -0.07
CA ALA A 93 7.82 5.67 -0.89
C ALA A 93 9.34 5.89 -0.75
N GLU A 94 9.89 5.82 0.45
CA GLU A 94 11.34 5.89 0.68
C GLU A 94 12.09 4.76 -0.04
N ASN A 95 11.56 3.54 0.00
CA ASN A 95 12.12 2.41 -0.74
C ASN A 95 12.05 2.64 -2.26
N ALA A 96 10.93 3.15 -2.78
CA ALA A 96 10.78 3.47 -4.20
C ALA A 96 11.76 4.56 -4.65
N LEU A 97 11.96 5.61 -3.85
CA LEU A 97 12.93 6.67 -4.11
C LEU A 97 14.37 6.15 -4.07
N ARG A 98 14.71 5.37 -3.05
CA ARG A 98 16.05 4.77 -2.92
C ARG A 98 16.37 3.89 -4.13
N MET A 99 15.40 3.10 -4.59
CA MET A 99 15.55 2.27 -5.78
C MET A 99 15.70 3.10 -7.05
N SER A 100 14.93 4.19 -7.19
CA SER A 100 14.97 5.04 -8.38
C SER A 100 16.24 5.90 -8.48
N GLY A 101 16.87 6.24 -7.34
CA GLY A 101 17.98 7.20 -7.28
C GLY A 101 17.59 8.64 -7.63
N ILE A 102 16.29 8.95 -7.70
CA ILE A 102 15.76 10.28 -8.03
C ILE A 102 15.87 11.20 -6.80
N ASP A 103 16.31 12.44 -7.01
CA ASP A 103 16.24 13.48 -5.96
C ASP A 103 14.75 13.73 -5.62
N PRO A 104 14.31 13.57 -4.38
CA PRO A 104 12.93 13.84 -3.96
C PRO A 104 12.42 15.21 -4.38
N LYS A 105 13.31 16.21 -4.49
CA LYS A 105 12.94 17.58 -4.89
C LYS A 105 12.47 17.70 -6.34
N THR A 106 12.74 16.70 -7.18
CA THR A 106 12.29 16.67 -8.59
C THR A 106 10.89 16.07 -8.75
N ILE A 107 10.31 15.50 -7.69
CA ILE A 107 8.95 14.96 -7.70
C ILE A 107 7.94 16.12 -7.83
N GLY A 108 7.23 16.17 -8.95
CA GLY A 108 6.23 17.21 -9.22
C GLY A 108 4.82 16.88 -8.75
N THR A 109 4.48 15.59 -8.62
CA THR A 109 3.16 15.11 -8.15
C THR A 109 3.32 13.92 -7.20
N VAL A 110 2.56 13.93 -6.09
CA VAL A 110 2.41 12.77 -5.19
C VAL A 110 0.93 12.45 -5.04
N ILE A 111 0.52 11.26 -5.44
CA ILE A 111 -0.85 10.76 -5.31
C ILE A 111 -0.87 9.55 -4.39
N ALA A 112 -1.76 9.57 -3.39
CA ALA A 112 -1.93 8.46 -2.46
C ALA A 112 -3.36 7.90 -2.53
N GLY A 113 -3.48 6.58 -2.69
CA GLY A 113 -4.73 5.84 -2.64
C GLY A 113 -4.92 5.14 -1.29
N SER A 114 -6.06 5.33 -0.63
CA SER A 114 -6.35 4.67 0.67
C SER A 114 -7.83 4.76 1.03
N GLU A 115 -8.36 3.70 1.64
CA GLU A 115 -9.69 3.68 2.29
C GLU A 115 -9.60 3.83 3.83
N SER A 116 -8.41 3.88 4.40
CA SER A 116 -8.17 3.89 5.86
C SER A 116 -7.30 5.06 6.30
N LYS A 117 -7.60 6.24 5.77
CA LYS A 117 -6.89 7.48 6.11
C LYS A 117 -6.98 7.77 7.61
N PRO A 118 -5.88 8.18 8.29
CA PRO A 118 -5.91 8.58 9.68
C PRO A 118 -6.76 9.83 9.94
N TYR A 119 -6.88 10.69 8.91
CA TYR A 119 -7.67 11.92 8.94
C TYR A 119 -8.77 11.88 7.88
N ALA A 120 -9.99 12.27 8.24
CA ALA A 120 -11.05 12.52 7.26
C ALA A 120 -10.72 13.76 6.41
N VAL A 121 -10.15 14.81 7.03
CA VAL A 121 -9.61 15.99 6.36
C VAL A 121 -8.12 16.08 6.64
N GLY A 122 -7.31 15.92 5.61
CA GLY A 122 -5.84 15.84 5.68
C GLY A 122 -5.34 14.76 4.71
N GLN A 123 -4.29 15.07 3.98
CA GLN A 123 -3.79 14.21 2.90
C GLN A 123 -2.67 13.30 3.40
N ILE A 124 -2.75 12.00 3.08
CA ILE A 124 -1.63 11.06 3.18
C ILE A 124 -0.50 11.52 2.27
N ALA A 125 -0.81 11.84 1.00
CA ALA A 125 0.14 12.29 -0.01
C ALA A 125 1.00 13.45 0.48
N ARG A 126 0.42 14.44 1.17
CA ARG A 126 1.18 15.58 1.69
C ARG A 126 2.11 15.21 2.84
N HIS A 127 1.68 14.31 3.73
CA HIS A 127 2.54 13.79 4.79
C HIS A 127 3.72 13.02 4.20
N VAL A 128 3.44 12.07 3.28
CA VAL A 128 4.47 11.31 2.58
C VAL A 128 5.46 12.24 1.90
N ALA A 129 5.00 13.18 1.06
CA ALA A 129 5.85 14.15 0.38
C ALA A 129 6.78 14.92 1.35
N SER A 130 6.22 15.32 2.52
CA SER A 130 6.99 16.03 3.54
C SER A 130 8.05 15.14 4.20
N PHE A 131 7.70 13.88 4.51
CA PHE A 131 8.59 12.96 5.23
C PHE A 131 9.74 12.45 4.37
N ILE A 132 9.53 12.29 3.06
CA ILE A 132 10.57 11.84 2.13
C ILE A 132 11.36 13.00 1.50
N GLY A 133 11.14 14.25 1.94
CA GLY A 133 11.93 15.39 1.51
C GLY A 133 11.53 16.03 0.17
N VAL A 134 10.34 15.73 -0.36
CA VAL A 134 9.77 16.44 -1.51
C VAL A 134 9.52 17.89 -1.13
N GLY A 135 9.89 18.81 -2.00
CA GLY A 135 9.76 20.26 -1.79
C GLY A 135 8.31 20.74 -1.63
N ASN A 136 8.16 22.07 -1.56
CA ASN A 136 6.84 22.70 -1.42
C ASN A 136 6.12 22.89 -2.77
N TYR A 137 6.84 22.87 -3.87
CA TYR A 137 6.32 23.04 -5.23
C TYR A 137 5.92 21.68 -5.82
N VAL A 138 4.95 21.04 -5.19
CA VAL A 138 4.47 19.70 -5.54
C VAL A 138 2.94 19.67 -5.47
N PHE A 139 2.31 19.07 -6.45
CA PHE A 139 0.89 18.74 -6.39
C PHE A 139 0.68 17.49 -5.54
N THR A 140 -0.28 17.53 -4.61
CA THR A 140 -0.60 16.38 -3.75
C THR A 140 -2.09 16.10 -3.74
N ALA A 141 -2.49 14.85 -3.89
CA ALA A 141 -3.89 14.43 -3.75
C ALA A 141 -4.01 13.04 -3.12
N ASP A 142 -5.09 12.85 -2.37
CA ASP A 142 -5.53 11.52 -1.95
C ASP A 142 -6.69 11.06 -2.83
N ILE A 143 -6.72 9.78 -3.17
CA ILE A 143 -7.77 9.16 -3.96
C ILE A 143 -8.51 8.14 -3.10
N GLU A 144 -9.84 8.21 -3.13
CA GLU A 144 -10.72 7.21 -2.57
C GLU A 144 -11.31 6.38 -3.70
N GLY A 145 -10.70 5.25 -3.92
CA GLY A 145 -11.04 4.35 -5.00
C GLY A 145 -11.11 2.92 -4.49
N ALA A 146 -11.53 2.74 -3.25
CA ALA A 146 -11.51 1.45 -2.59
C ALA A 146 -10.17 0.73 -2.86
N CYS A 147 -10.18 -0.57 -3.04
CA CYS A 147 -8.95 -1.35 -3.26
C CYS A 147 -8.21 -1.02 -4.57
N ASN A 148 -8.83 -0.32 -5.54
CA ASN A 148 -8.17 0.12 -6.78
C ASN A 148 -7.38 1.42 -6.61
N ALA A 149 -7.55 2.13 -5.51
CA ALA A 149 -7.00 3.48 -5.33
C ALA A 149 -5.48 3.57 -5.55
N GLY A 150 -4.71 2.54 -5.17
CA GLY A 150 -3.26 2.51 -5.42
C GLY A 150 -2.88 2.46 -6.90
N MET A 151 -3.59 1.68 -7.72
CA MET A 151 -3.35 1.63 -9.17
C MET A 151 -3.97 2.82 -9.90
N GLN A 152 -5.03 3.42 -9.36
CA GLN A 152 -5.51 4.72 -9.87
C GLN A 152 -4.48 5.83 -9.62
N ALA A 153 -3.79 5.83 -8.48
CA ALA A 153 -2.69 6.77 -8.24
C ALA A 153 -1.61 6.65 -9.33
N VAL A 154 -1.27 5.43 -9.76
CA VAL A 154 -0.36 5.20 -10.89
C VAL A 154 -0.90 5.84 -12.17
N SER A 155 -2.19 5.64 -12.48
CA SER A 155 -2.83 6.21 -13.68
C SER A 155 -2.86 7.74 -13.67
N PHE A 156 -3.09 8.38 -12.52
CA PHE A 156 -3.09 9.84 -12.42
C PHE A 156 -1.69 10.42 -12.58
N VAL A 157 -0.68 9.84 -11.93
CA VAL A 157 0.71 10.28 -12.08
C VAL A 157 1.17 10.09 -13.53
N GLU A 158 0.86 8.95 -14.14
CA GLU A 158 1.14 8.68 -15.55
C GLU A 158 0.50 9.73 -16.47
N SER A 159 -0.75 10.09 -16.21
CA SER A 159 -1.47 11.12 -16.97
C SER A 159 -0.85 12.50 -16.82
N ASP A 160 -0.41 12.89 -15.62
CA ASP A 160 0.26 14.18 -15.40
C ASP A 160 1.61 14.26 -16.15
N ILE A 161 2.35 13.14 -16.22
CA ILE A 161 3.59 13.06 -17.00
C ILE A 161 3.29 13.13 -18.49
N LYS A 162 2.32 12.36 -19.00
CA LYS A 162 1.88 12.41 -20.41
C LYS A 162 1.43 13.79 -20.84
N ALA A 163 0.75 14.52 -19.96
CA ALA A 163 0.32 15.88 -20.22
C ALA A 163 1.47 16.91 -20.16
N GLY A 164 2.70 16.50 -19.86
CA GLY A 164 3.86 17.37 -19.76
C GLY A 164 3.83 18.33 -18.58
N LYS A 165 2.98 18.09 -17.58
CA LYS A 165 2.91 18.93 -16.37
C LYS A 165 4.09 18.70 -15.44
N ILE A 166 4.59 17.47 -15.40
CA ILE A 166 5.69 17.02 -14.55
C ILE A 166 6.57 16.04 -15.32
N ASP A 167 7.82 15.91 -14.89
CA ASP A 167 8.77 14.95 -15.44
C ASP A 167 8.82 13.66 -14.63
N CYS A 168 8.54 13.75 -13.33
CA CYS A 168 8.58 12.64 -12.40
C CYS A 168 7.51 12.80 -11.31
N GLY A 169 6.91 11.69 -10.89
CA GLY A 169 5.89 11.68 -9.85
C GLY A 169 5.89 10.38 -9.05
N LEU A 170 5.22 10.41 -7.90
CA LEU A 170 5.11 9.31 -6.95
C LEU A 170 3.65 8.88 -6.79
N ALA A 171 3.38 7.60 -7.02
CA ALA A 171 2.10 6.96 -6.76
C ALA A 171 2.21 5.99 -5.59
N VAL A 172 1.28 6.05 -4.63
CA VAL A 172 1.29 5.21 -3.42
C VAL A 172 -0.09 4.61 -3.18
N GLY A 173 -0.15 3.33 -2.82
CA GLY A 173 -1.33 2.68 -2.25
C GLY A 173 -1.02 2.18 -0.85
N SER A 174 -1.83 2.52 0.18
CA SER A 174 -1.55 2.13 1.56
C SER A 174 -2.83 1.98 2.37
N ASP A 175 -3.01 0.82 3.02
CA ASP A 175 -4.17 0.59 3.86
C ASP A 175 -3.88 -0.24 5.11
N ILE A 176 -4.69 0.03 6.14
CA ILE A 176 -4.96 -0.86 7.25
C ILE A 176 -6.41 -1.33 7.08
N ALA A 177 -6.59 -2.47 6.44
CA ALA A 177 -7.91 -2.98 6.14
C ALA A 177 -8.74 -3.21 7.41
N GLN A 178 -9.99 -2.74 7.38
CA GLN A 178 -10.93 -2.80 8.51
C GLN A 178 -12.02 -3.81 8.21
N ALA A 179 -12.47 -4.52 9.25
CA ALA A 179 -13.58 -5.46 9.14
C ALA A 179 -14.37 -5.53 10.45
N PRO A 180 -15.68 -5.80 10.39
CA PRO A 180 -16.47 -6.09 11.58
C PRO A 180 -15.97 -7.36 12.27
N ARG A 181 -15.99 -7.37 13.60
CA ARG A 181 -15.61 -8.55 14.38
C ARG A 181 -16.60 -9.70 14.11
N GLY A 182 -16.06 -10.85 13.73
CA GLY A 182 -16.86 -12.04 13.42
C GLY A 182 -17.43 -12.10 12.00
N ASP A 183 -17.16 -11.06 11.20
CA ASP A 183 -17.50 -11.04 9.78
C ASP A 183 -16.43 -11.81 8.97
N PRO A 184 -16.77 -12.47 7.86
CA PRO A 184 -15.79 -13.11 6.97
C PRO A 184 -14.67 -12.17 6.48
N LEU A 185 -14.92 -10.88 6.35
CA LEU A 185 -13.90 -9.87 6.04
C LEU A 185 -12.79 -9.81 7.11
N GLU A 186 -13.10 -10.12 8.39
CA GLU A 186 -12.09 -10.14 9.45
C GLU A 186 -10.96 -11.13 9.15
N TYR A 187 -11.28 -12.22 8.46
CA TYR A 187 -10.29 -13.26 8.12
C TYR A 187 -9.32 -12.79 7.03
N ALA A 188 -9.78 -11.91 6.15
CA ALA A 188 -9.01 -11.44 5.01
C ALA A 188 -8.29 -10.10 5.23
N ALA A 189 -8.88 -9.16 5.99
CA ALA A 189 -8.39 -7.79 6.10
C ALA A 189 -6.96 -7.70 6.65
N GLY A 190 -6.01 -7.20 5.86
CA GLY A 190 -4.59 -7.05 6.18
C GLY A 190 -4.12 -5.59 6.17
N ALA A 191 -2.81 -5.35 6.29
CA ALA A 191 -2.20 -4.03 6.25
C ALA A 191 -0.95 -4.04 5.37
N GLY A 192 -0.69 -2.95 4.65
CA GLY A 192 0.50 -2.80 3.83
C GLY A 192 0.48 -1.54 2.97
N ALA A 193 1.61 -1.28 2.29
CA ALA A 193 1.77 -0.20 1.33
C ALA A 193 2.61 -0.64 0.13
N GLY A 194 2.36 -0.03 -1.02
CA GLY A 194 3.20 -0.15 -2.20
C GLY A 194 3.29 1.19 -2.93
N ALA A 195 4.45 1.51 -3.47
CA ALA A 195 4.73 2.79 -4.11
C ALA A 195 5.53 2.62 -5.40
N PHE A 196 5.33 3.54 -6.34
CA PHE A 196 6.05 3.61 -7.61
C PHE A 196 6.50 5.04 -7.88
N VAL A 197 7.77 5.22 -8.22
CA VAL A 197 8.29 6.43 -8.84
C VAL A 197 8.19 6.28 -10.34
N LEU A 198 7.44 7.16 -10.97
CA LEU A 198 7.23 7.18 -12.42
C LEU A 198 7.96 8.37 -13.03
N GLY A 199 8.46 8.22 -14.25
CA GLY A 199 9.13 9.30 -14.98
C GLY A 199 9.03 9.15 -16.48
N LYS A 200 9.32 10.25 -17.20
CA LYS A 200 9.38 10.26 -18.68
C LYS A 200 10.75 9.89 -19.23
N GLU A 201 11.79 9.93 -18.39
CA GLU A 201 13.18 9.65 -18.74
C GLU A 201 13.88 8.92 -17.59
N GLY A 202 14.93 8.18 -17.91
CA GLY A 202 15.78 7.49 -16.96
C GLY A 202 15.97 6.00 -17.28
N ASP A 203 16.64 5.30 -16.40
CA ASP A 203 16.88 3.87 -16.50
C ASP A 203 15.66 3.08 -16.00
N PHE A 204 14.68 2.91 -16.87
CA PHE A 204 13.41 2.30 -16.51
C PHE A 204 13.57 0.84 -16.08
N LEU A 205 13.00 0.49 -14.94
CA LEU A 205 12.81 -0.90 -14.50
C LEU A 205 11.74 -1.58 -15.35
N ALA A 206 10.70 -0.83 -15.69
CA ALA A 206 9.61 -1.26 -16.54
C ALA A 206 8.91 -0.04 -17.15
N THR A 207 8.22 -0.21 -18.27
CA THR A 207 7.38 0.83 -18.90
C THR A 207 5.91 0.49 -18.77
N ILE A 208 5.05 1.50 -18.63
CA ILE A 208 3.60 1.36 -18.68
C ILE A 208 3.22 1.48 -20.16
N GLU A 209 2.76 0.38 -20.74
CA GLU A 209 2.38 0.35 -22.17
C GLU A 209 0.94 0.84 -22.35
N ASP A 210 0.02 0.46 -21.44
CA ASP A 210 -1.37 0.93 -21.45
C ASP A 210 -2.07 0.69 -20.10
N ILE A 211 -3.10 1.51 -19.83
CA ILE A 211 -4.04 1.35 -18.72
C ILE A 211 -5.46 1.42 -19.26
N ALA A 212 -6.18 0.32 -19.20
CA ALA A 212 -7.55 0.21 -19.70
C ALA A 212 -8.55 0.11 -18.55
N PRO A 213 -9.40 1.12 -18.34
CA PRO A 213 -10.41 1.12 -17.28
C PRO A 213 -11.70 0.40 -17.66
N TYR A 214 -12.42 -0.10 -16.66
CA TYR A 214 -13.82 -0.54 -16.76
C TYR A 214 -14.56 -0.23 -15.46
N SER A 215 -15.67 0.50 -15.53
CA SER A 215 -16.42 0.91 -14.34
C SER A 215 -17.94 0.88 -14.54
N SER A 216 -18.65 0.60 -13.46
CA SER A 216 -20.10 0.75 -13.35
C SER A 216 -20.50 1.09 -11.92
N LEU A 217 -21.69 1.57 -11.70
CA LEU A 217 -22.20 1.76 -10.36
C LEU A 217 -22.74 0.42 -9.80
N THR A 218 -21.92 -0.26 -8.99
CA THR A 218 -22.32 -1.49 -8.33
C THR A 218 -21.91 -1.44 -6.85
N MET A 219 -22.88 -1.15 -5.98
CA MET A 219 -22.66 -1.05 -4.54
C MET A 219 -22.55 -2.43 -3.90
N ASP A 220 -21.38 -3.04 -4.04
CA ASP A 220 -21.08 -4.38 -3.53
C ASP A 220 -20.38 -4.38 -2.16
N PHE A 221 -19.66 -3.28 -1.86
CA PHE A 221 -18.96 -3.04 -0.62
C PHE A 221 -18.85 -1.52 -0.38
N TRP A 222 -19.08 -1.07 0.84
CA TRP A 222 -19.03 0.36 1.19
C TRP A 222 -18.80 0.56 2.67
N ARG A 223 -18.32 1.74 3.05
CA ARG A 223 -18.27 2.18 4.45
C ARG A 223 -18.86 3.58 4.56
N ARG A 224 -19.91 3.70 5.35
CA ARG A 224 -20.50 5.01 5.67
C ARG A 224 -19.56 5.81 6.56
N GLU A 225 -19.69 7.14 6.51
CA GLU A 225 -18.83 8.05 7.29
C GLU A 225 -18.96 7.86 8.81
N ASP A 226 -20.17 7.57 9.27
CA ASP A 226 -20.51 7.42 10.70
C ASP A 226 -20.17 6.04 11.30
N VAL A 227 -19.68 5.09 10.49
CA VAL A 227 -19.31 3.74 10.95
C VAL A 227 -17.83 3.42 10.73
N PRO A 228 -17.19 2.72 11.69
CA PRO A 228 -15.75 2.45 11.60
C PRO A 228 -15.38 1.26 10.71
N VAL A 229 -16.35 0.47 10.26
CA VAL A 229 -16.14 -0.76 9.50
C VAL A 229 -17.04 -0.82 8.27
N PRO A 230 -16.60 -1.49 7.19
CA PRO A 230 -17.39 -1.61 5.96
C PRO A 230 -18.54 -2.60 6.11
N SER A 231 -19.51 -2.47 5.20
CA SER A 231 -20.56 -3.44 4.89
C SER A 231 -20.35 -4.01 3.49
N HIS A 232 -20.84 -5.22 3.22
CA HIS A 232 -20.70 -5.87 1.92
C HIS A 232 -21.90 -6.77 1.58
N LEU A 233 -22.06 -7.07 0.29
CA LEU A 233 -23.12 -7.94 -0.27
C LEU A 233 -22.50 -9.22 -0.86
N GLY A 234 -21.87 -10.03 -0.08
CA GLY A 234 -21.21 -11.30 -0.37
C GLY A 234 -21.23 -11.81 -1.82
N ARG A 235 -22.38 -12.37 -2.28
CA ARG A 235 -22.50 -12.91 -3.65
C ARG A 235 -22.34 -11.82 -4.72
N THR A 236 -22.95 -10.66 -4.53
CA THR A 236 -22.84 -9.52 -5.45
C THR A 236 -21.40 -9.06 -5.60
N THR A 237 -20.62 -9.07 -4.51
CA THR A 237 -19.18 -8.74 -4.54
C THR A 237 -18.41 -9.68 -5.47
N VAL A 238 -18.67 -10.98 -5.44
CA VAL A 238 -18.01 -11.95 -6.33
C VAL A 238 -18.38 -11.70 -7.80
N GLU A 239 -19.64 -11.49 -8.08
CA GLU A 239 -20.16 -11.24 -9.43
C GLU A 239 -19.60 -9.92 -9.99
N ALA A 240 -19.64 -8.83 -9.19
CA ALA A 240 -19.08 -7.53 -9.55
C ALA A 240 -17.57 -7.62 -9.83
N TYR A 241 -16.82 -8.31 -8.96
CA TYR A 241 -15.39 -8.51 -9.16
C TYR A 241 -15.09 -9.18 -10.50
N ILE A 242 -15.72 -10.33 -10.80
CA ILE A 242 -15.49 -11.05 -12.06
C ILE A 242 -15.83 -10.18 -13.26
N GLN A 243 -17.01 -9.54 -13.25
CA GLN A 243 -17.46 -8.68 -14.34
C GLN A 243 -16.46 -7.55 -14.64
N HIS A 244 -15.97 -6.87 -13.59
CA HIS A 244 -15.13 -5.71 -13.79
C HIS A 244 -13.70 -6.07 -14.20
N VAL A 245 -13.09 -7.10 -13.59
CA VAL A 245 -11.74 -7.51 -13.99
C VAL A 245 -11.72 -8.08 -15.40
N THR A 246 -12.73 -8.85 -15.81
CA THR A 246 -12.83 -9.35 -17.18
C THR A 246 -13.17 -8.25 -18.16
N GLY A 247 -14.00 -7.28 -17.77
CA GLY A 247 -14.32 -6.11 -18.58
C GLY A 247 -13.11 -5.21 -18.85
N ALA A 248 -12.26 -4.99 -17.85
CA ALA A 248 -11.02 -4.23 -18.00
C ALA A 248 -10.03 -4.95 -18.94
N ILE A 249 -9.86 -6.27 -18.78
CA ILE A 249 -9.05 -7.09 -19.70
C ILE A 249 -9.58 -6.99 -21.14
N ALA A 250 -10.89 -7.15 -21.31
CA ALA A 250 -11.51 -7.03 -22.63
C ALA A 250 -11.28 -5.65 -23.26
N HIS A 251 -11.37 -4.58 -22.47
CA HIS A 251 -11.11 -3.22 -22.94
C HIS A 251 -9.66 -3.07 -23.40
N LEU A 252 -8.68 -3.58 -22.64
CA LEU A 252 -7.28 -3.58 -23.04
C LEU A 252 -7.07 -4.31 -24.37
N LEU A 253 -7.62 -5.52 -24.50
CA LEU A 253 -7.47 -6.32 -25.72
C LEU A 253 -8.21 -5.72 -26.91
N LYS A 254 -9.29 -4.97 -26.74
CA LYS A 254 -9.95 -4.20 -27.81
C LYS A 254 -9.07 -3.09 -28.38
N ARG A 255 -8.30 -2.44 -27.53
CA ARG A 255 -7.35 -1.38 -27.92
C ARG A 255 -6.12 -1.95 -28.64
N HIS A 256 -5.72 -3.18 -28.31
CA HIS A 256 -4.54 -3.87 -28.87
C HIS A 256 -4.95 -5.16 -29.57
N LYS A 257 -5.25 -5.08 -30.87
CA LYS A 257 -5.88 -6.18 -31.63
C LYS A 257 -5.02 -7.45 -31.73
N ASP A 258 -3.71 -7.31 -31.69
CA ASP A 258 -2.77 -8.44 -31.81
C ASP A 258 -2.45 -9.08 -30.45
N LEU A 259 -2.80 -8.41 -29.34
CA LEU A 259 -2.50 -8.86 -27.98
C LEU A 259 -3.50 -9.93 -27.53
N ARG A 260 -3.00 -10.96 -26.86
CA ARG A 260 -3.77 -12.02 -26.20
C ARG A 260 -3.41 -12.09 -24.73
N LEU A 261 -4.33 -12.53 -23.89
CA LEU A 261 -4.08 -12.68 -22.46
C LEU A 261 -2.93 -13.66 -22.15
N ARG A 262 -2.74 -14.67 -22.96
CA ARG A 262 -1.65 -15.63 -22.83
C ARG A 262 -0.26 -15.10 -23.25
N ASP A 263 -0.19 -13.93 -23.88
CA ASP A 263 1.09 -13.32 -24.28
C ASP A 263 1.78 -12.61 -23.09
N PHE A 264 1.08 -12.46 -21.97
CA PHE A 264 1.66 -11.99 -20.74
C PHE A 264 2.42 -13.12 -20.02
N ASP A 265 3.65 -12.81 -19.57
CA ASP A 265 4.48 -13.74 -18.79
C ASP A 265 3.99 -13.86 -17.35
N HIS A 266 3.48 -12.77 -16.80
CA HIS A 266 2.94 -12.67 -15.44
C HIS A 266 1.59 -11.95 -15.45
N VAL A 267 0.65 -12.51 -14.70
CA VAL A 267 -0.68 -11.91 -14.54
C VAL A 267 -1.02 -11.85 -13.05
N THR A 268 -1.39 -10.69 -12.56
CA THR A 268 -1.90 -10.53 -11.20
C THR A 268 -3.22 -9.79 -11.19
N PHE A 269 -4.01 -10.07 -10.17
CA PHE A 269 -5.28 -9.42 -9.92
C PHE A 269 -5.27 -8.77 -8.54
N HIS A 270 -6.19 -7.86 -8.28
CA HIS A 270 -6.55 -7.52 -6.91
C HIS A 270 -6.95 -8.78 -6.13
N GLN A 271 -6.53 -8.89 -4.87
CA GLN A 271 -6.62 -10.12 -4.08
C GLN A 271 -7.41 -9.92 -2.78
N PRO A 272 -8.76 -9.89 -2.83
CA PRO A 272 -9.58 -9.90 -1.61
C PRO A 272 -9.40 -11.17 -0.78
N SER A 273 -9.16 -12.27 -1.46
CA SER A 273 -8.70 -13.59 -0.98
C SER A 273 -7.99 -14.27 -2.14
N GLY A 274 -7.34 -15.40 -1.93
CA GLY A 274 -6.76 -16.18 -3.04
C GLY A 274 -7.84 -16.82 -3.94
N TYR A 275 -9.04 -17.04 -3.40
CA TYR A 275 -10.18 -17.56 -4.15
C TYR A 275 -10.65 -16.64 -5.28
N MET A 276 -10.70 -15.32 -5.04
CA MET A 276 -11.28 -14.36 -5.98
C MET A 276 -10.52 -14.28 -7.33
N PRO A 277 -9.18 -14.10 -7.37
CA PRO A 277 -8.41 -14.20 -8.60
C PRO A 277 -8.61 -15.52 -9.33
N LEU A 278 -8.55 -16.64 -8.61
CA LEU A 278 -8.72 -17.97 -9.21
C LEU A 278 -10.14 -18.19 -9.75
N LYS A 279 -11.15 -17.60 -9.12
CA LYS A 279 -12.53 -17.63 -9.62
C LYS A 279 -12.68 -16.83 -10.92
N ALA A 280 -12.04 -15.65 -11.01
CA ALA A 280 -11.98 -14.90 -12.26
C ALA A 280 -11.24 -15.68 -13.35
N CYS A 281 -10.09 -16.29 -13.02
CA CYS A 281 -9.36 -17.12 -13.98
C CYS A 281 -10.19 -18.31 -14.52
N LYS A 282 -10.99 -18.95 -13.67
CA LYS A 282 -11.90 -20.03 -14.11
C LYS A 282 -12.92 -19.51 -15.13
N SER A 283 -13.40 -18.27 -15.01
CA SER A 283 -14.28 -17.69 -16.03
C SER A 283 -13.56 -17.42 -17.35
N LEU A 284 -12.23 -17.28 -17.32
CA LEU A 284 -11.39 -17.04 -18.48
C LEU A 284 -10.91 -18.34 -19.18
N LEU A 285 -11.14 -19.51 -18.59
CA LEU A 285 -10.96 -20.81 -19.28
C LEU A 285 -12.00 -20.97 -20.41
N GLN A 286 -13.22 -20.49 -20.17
CA GLN A 286 -14.31 -20.46 -21.14
C GLN A 286 -15.00 -19.08 -21.06
N PRO A 287 -14.39 -18.02 -21.63
CA PRO A 287 -14.94 -16.68 -21.50
C PRO A 287 -16.27 -16.56 -22.24
N SER A 288 -17.19 -15.80 -21.63
CA SER A 288 -18.52 -15.53 -22.17
C SER A 288 -18.47 -14.40 -23.20
N LEU A 289 -19.34 -14.48 -24.20
CA LEU A 289 -19.53 -13.44 -25.22
C LEU A 289 -20.06 -12.11 -24.65
N ASN A 290 -20.79 -12.16 -23.57
CA ASN A 290 -21.42 -10.97 -22.98
C ASN A 290 -20.65 -10.53 -21.72
N PRO A 291 -20.21 -9.27 -21.62
CA PRO A 291 -20.43 -8.10 -22.53
C PRO A 291 -19.28 -7.86 -23.53
N VAL A 292 -18.45 -8.83 -23.82
CA VAL A 292 -17.10 -8.65 -24.39
C VAL A 292 -17.09 -8.55 -25.92
N GLY A 293 -17.94 -9.33 -26.62
CA GLY A 293 -17.95 -9.47 -28.07
C GLY A 293 -17.07 -10.62 -28.59
N GLU A 294 -17.40 -11.14 -29.79
CA GLU A 294 -16.77 -12.34 -30.35
C GLU A 294 -15.29 -12.16 -30.68
N ASP A 295 -14.91 -10.98 -31.15
CA ASP A 295 -13.54 -10.65 -31.58
C ASP A 295 -12.49 -10.67 -30.45
N VAL A 296 -12.93 -10.59 -29.20
CA VAL A 296 -12.05 -10.53 -28.01
C VAL A 296 -12.05 -11.84 -27.21
N VAL A 297 -13.14 -12.60 -27.25
CA VAL A 297 -13.36 -13.79 -26.40
C VAL A 297 -12.21 -14.79 -26.49
N ASP A 298 -11.80 -15.16 -27.71
CA ASP A 298 -10.71 -16.13 -27.89
C ASP A 298 -9.35 -15.59 -27.41
N ARG A 299 -9.14 -14.27 -27.50
CA ARG A 299 -7.91 -13.61 -27.04
C ARG A 299 -7.84 -13.50 -25.51
N MET A 300 -8.98 -13.58 -24.82
CA MET A 300 -9.06 -13.62 -23.35
C MET A 300 -8.83 -15.01 -22.76
N ARG A 301 -8.82 -16.06 -23.56
CA ARG A 301 -8.78 -17.43 -23.06
C ARG A 301 -7.45 -17.79 -22.40
N LEU A 302 -7.53 -18.31 -21.17
CA LEU A 302 -6.43 -18.91 -20.41
C LEU A 302 -6.51 -20.45 -20.47
N THR A 303 -5.41 -21.10 -20.11
CA THR A 303 -5.32 -22.54 -19.83
C THR A 303 -5.10 -22.75 -18.32
N GLU A 304 -5.30 -23.96 -17.83
CA GLU A 304 -4.96 -24.34 -16.44
C GLU A 304 -3.45 -24.14 -16.18
N GLU A 305 -2.60 -24.42 -17.17
CA GLU A 305 -1.15 -24.18 -17.08
C GLU A 305 -0.83 -22.69 -16.93
N ASP A 306 -1.52 -21.80 -17.64
CA ASP A 306 -1.35 -20.35 -17.47
C ASP A 306 -1.69 -19.92 -16.04
N ILE A 307 -2.77 -20.48 -15.46
CA ILE A 307 -3.15 -20.18 -14.07
C ILE A 307 -2.06 -20.63 -13.08
N GLU A 308 -1.54 -21.83 -13.24
CA GLU A 308 -0.50 -22.38 -12.35
C GLU A 308 0.81 -21.58 -12.43
N ARG A 309 1.24 -21.23 -13.63
CA ARG A 309 2.56 -20.65 -13.86
C ARG A 309 2.59 -19.12 -13.81
N LYS A 310 1.53 -18.44 -14.29
CA LYS A 310 1.53 -16.98 -14.48
C LYS A 310 0.76 -16.22 -13.40
N ILE A 311 -0.12 -16.90 -12.62
CA ILE A 311 -1.03 -16.25 -11.69
C ILE A 311 -0.80 -16.69 -10.25
N LYS A 312 -0.86 -18.00 -9.97
CA LYS A 312 -0.71 -18.53 -8.60
C LYS A 312 0.55 -18.11 -7.87
N PRO A 313 1.74 -18.00 -8.50
CA PRO A 313 2.96 -17.55 -7.82
C PRO A 313 2.85 -16.16 -7.21
N TRP A 314 1.90 -15.33 -7.66
CA TRP A 314 1.74 -13.93 -7.27
C TRP A 314 0.60 -13.69 -6.27
N LEU A 315 0.04 -14.74 -5.69
CA LEU A 315 -1.02 -14.64 -4.68
C LEU A 315 -0.42 -14.26 -3.31
N ARG A 316 -0.08 -12.99 -3.12
CA ARG A 316 0.50 -12.46 -1.87
C ARG A 316 -0.49 -12.44 -0.71
N VAL A 317 -1.79 -12.43 -1.01
CA VAL A 317 -2.86 -12.48 0.00
C VAL A 317 -2.78 -13.68 0.95
N LEU A 318 -2.16 -14.77 0.52
CA LEU A 318 -1.97 -15.95 1.35
C LEU A 318 -1.20 -15.63 2.65
N ASP A 319 -0.25 -14.70 2.57
CA ASP A 319 0.69 -14.39 3.64
C ASP A 319 0.49 -12.99 4.26
N THR A 320 -0.29 -12.12 3.60
CA THR A 320 -0.51 -10.74 4.04
C THR A 320 -1.96 -10.43 4.38
N GLY A 321 -2.91 -11.24 3.89
CA GLY A 321 -4.30 -10.85 3.80
C GLY A 321 -4.52 -9.78 2.71
N ASN A 322 -5.75 -9.31 2.58
CA ASN A 322 -6.10 -8.22 1.67
C ASN A 322 -5.62 -6.88 2.22
N THR A 323 -4.66 -6.28 1.56
CA THR A 323 -4.10 -4.97 1.91
C THR A 323 -4.77 -3.82 1.14
N TYR A 324 -5.98 -4.03 0.62
CA TYR A 324 -6.86 -3.07 -0.07
C TYR A 324 -6.09 -2.29 -1.17
N ALA A 325 -5.94 -0.96 -1.04
CA ALA A 325 -5.27 -0.14 -2.05
C ALA A 325 -3.81 -0.56 -2.32
N ALA A 326 -3.16 -1.23 -1.38
CA ALA A 326 -1.80 -1.76 -1.56
C ALA A 326 -1.74 -3.15 -2.20
N SER A 327 -2.86 -3.86 -2.34
CA SER A 327 -2.90 -5.26 -2.76
C SER A 327 -2.28 -5.48 -4.14
N THR A 328 -2.73 -4.75 -5.15
CA THR A 328 -2.18 -4.85 -6.51
C THR A 328 -0.77 -4.26 -6.61
N PRO A 329 -0.45 -3.09 -6.02
CA PRO A 329 0.92 -2.58 -5.96
C PRO A 329 1.95 -3.56 -5.37
N ILE A 330 1.64 -4.21 -4.24
CA ILE A 330 2.51 -5.24 -3.62
C ILE A 330 2.69 -6.44 -4.56
N ALA A 331 1.61 -6.88 -5.22
CA ALA A 331 1.69 -8.00 -6.16
C ALA A 331 2.55 -7.66 -7.39
N VAL A 332 2.43 -6.45 -7.96
CA VAL A 332 3.28 -5.95 -9.05
C VAL A 332 4.74 -5.88 -8.61
N ALA A 333 5.03 -5.31 -7.44
CA ALA A 333 6.38 -5.28 -6.88
C ALA A 333 6.96 -6.70 -6.72
N SER A 334 6.15 -7.66 -6.24
CA SER A 334 6.56 -9.07 -6.11
C SER A 334 6.90 -9.74 -7.46
N ILE A 335 6.23 -9.33 -8.53
CA ILE A 335 6.55 -9.78 -9.88
C ILE A 335 7.86 -9.13 -10.33
N LEU A 336 7.99 -7.80 -10.19
CA LEU A 336 9.21 -7.07 -10.58
C LEU A 336 10.47 -7.56 -9.86
N ASP A 337 10.36 -8.01 -8.59
CA ASP A 337 11.47 -8.62 -7.84
C ASP A 337 12.07 -9.85 -8.54
N LYS A 338 11.30 -10.54 -9.39
CA LYS A 338 11.67 -11.81 -10.04
C LYS A 338 11.66 -11.77 -11.56
N SER A 339 11.22 -10.65 -12.14
CA SER A 339 11.13 -10.47 -13.58
C SER A 339 12.50 -10.27 -14.24
N LYS A 340 12.54 -10.58 -15.51
CA LYS A 340 13.69 -10.31 -16.41
C LYS A 340 13.28 -9.33 -17.51
N PRO A 341 14.24 -8.63 -18.14
CA PRO A 341 13.96 -7.75 -19.26
C PRO A 341 13.17 -8.45 -20.37
N GLY A 342 12.18 -7.75 -20.90
CA GLY A 342 11.28 -8.26 -21.93
C GLY A 342 9.99 -8.88 -21.41
N ASP A 343 9.92 -9.29 -20.13
CA ASP A 343 8.69 -9.85 -19.56
C ASP A 343 7.53 -8.85 -19.64
N ASN A 344 6.35 -9.36 -20.02
CA ASN A 344 5.10 -8.62 -20.02
C ASN A 344 4.27 -8.97 -18.80
N ILE A 345 3.85 -7.97 -18.07
CA ILE A 345 3.05 -8.09 -16.86
C ILE A 345 1.66 -7.51 -17.10
N LEU A 346 0.62 -8.25 -16.77
CA LEU A 346 -0.74 -7.73 -16.67
C LEU A 346 -1.14 -7.62 -15.21
N ALA A 347 -1.38 -6.39 -14.75
CA ALA A 347 -1.91 -6.11 -13.42
C ALA A 347 -3.36 -5.65 -13.52
N VAL A 348 -4.29 -6.46 -13.01
CA VAL A 348 -5.72 -6.15 -13.04
C VAL A 348 -6.17 -5.78 -11.63
N SER A 349 -6.29 -4.51 -11.37
CA SER A 349 -6.79 -3.98 -10.10
C SER A 349 -8.31 -3.88 -10.10
N TYR A 350 -8.91 -3.92 -8.91
CA TYR A 350 -10.35 -3.78 -8.71
C TYR A 350 -10.62 -3.01 -7.42
N GLY A 351 -11.59 -2.13 -7.46
CA GLY A 351 -12.14 -1.43 -6.31
C GLY A 351 -13.66 -1.58 -6.28
N SER A 352 -14.18 -1.89 -5.12
CA SER A 352 -15.63 -1.97 -4.91
C SER A 352 -16.29 -0.64 -5.17
N GLY A 353 -17.54 -0.69 -5.64
CA GLY A 353 -18.26 0.51 -6.02
C GLY A 353 -18.78 0.60 -7.46
N ALA A 354 -18.25 -0.01 -8.55
CA ALA A 354 -17.16 -0.92 -8.76
C ALA A 354 -16.42 -0.48 -10.02
N TYR A 355 -15.11 -0.63 -10.03
CA TYR A 355 -14.25 -0.25 -11.15
C TYR A 355 -12.94 -1.04 -11.11
N ALA A 356 -12.38 -1.28 -12.30
CA ALA A 356 -11.14 -2.01 -12.47
C ALA A 356 -10.25 -1.32 -13.50
N ASN A 357 -8.93 -1.53 -13.38
CA ASN A 357 -7.97 -1.15 -14.41
C ASN A 357 -7.17 -2.39 -14.82
N ALA A 358 -7.02 -2.62 -16.11
CA ALA A 358 -6.04 -3.56 -16.67
C ALA A 358 -4.81 -2.75 -17.09
N THR A 359 -3.71 -2.92 -16.39
CA THR A 359 -2.44 -2.20 -16.64
C THR A 359 -1.45 -3.15 -17.28
N TRP A 360 -1.00 -2.83 -18.49
CA TRP A 360 0.05 -3.54 -19.19
C TRP A 360 1.40 -2.88 -18.90
N ILE A 361 2.31 -3.66 -18.33
CA ILE A 361 3.64 -3.23 -17.92
C ILE A 361 4.66 -4.12 -18.65
N LYS A 362 5.69 -3.52 -19.25
CA LYS A 362 6.78 -4.22 -19.92
C LYS A 362 8.10 -3.99 -19.20
N VAL A 363 8.74 -5.06 -18.75
CA VAL A 363 10.00 -5.00 -17.99
C VAL A 363 11.15 -4.58 -18.91
N GLN A 364 11.99 -3.66 -18.43
CA GLN A 364 13.10 -3.07 -19.15
C GLN A 364 14.46 -3.53 -18.59
N GLU A 365 15.56 -3.23 -19.30
CA GLU A 365 16.92 -3.63 -18.89
C GLU A 365 17.35 -3.08 -17.53
N GLY A 366 16.84 -1.89 -17.13
CA GLY A 366 17.13 -1.27 -15.83
C GLY A 366 16.83 -2.16 -14.62
N ILE A 367 15.93 -3.16 -14.77
CA ILE A 367 15.57 -4.07 -13.67
C ILE A 367 16.78 -4.86 -13.15
N ARG A 368 17.78 -5.14 -13.99
CA ARG A 368 18.97 -5.92 -13.62
C ARG A 368 19.85 -5.23 -12.58
N ASN A 369 19.86 -3.90 -12.58
CA ASN A 369 20.83 -3.10 -11.84
C ASN A 369 20.30 -2.62 -10.47
N LYS A 370 18.97 -2.55 -10.28
CA LYS A 370 18.34 -1.82 -9.16
C LYS A 370 17.61 -2.69 -8.13
N ALA A 371 17.31 -3.95 -8.47
CA ALA A 371 16.48 -4.84 -7.63
C ALA A 371 17.07 -5.16 -6.22
N ARG A 372 18.37 -4.88 -5.97
CA ARG A 372 19.05 -5.19 -4.70
C ARG A 372 19.17 -4.01 -3.73
N LEU A 373 18.73 -2.82 -4.12
CA LEU A 373 18.93 -1.60 -3.32
C LEU A 373 17.96 -1.47 -2.14
N VAL A 374 16.82 -2.16 -2.20
CA VAL A 374 15.79 -2.14 -1.16
C VAL A 374 15.35 -3.56 -0.84
N PRO A 375 14.69 -3.79 0.32
CA PRO A 375 14.12 -5.09 0.64
C PRO A 375 13.06 -5.51 -0.39
N THR A 376 13.10 -6.77 -0.80
CA THR A 376 12.12 -7.39 -1.68
C THR A 376 10.80 -7.66 -0.95
N VAL A 377 9.72 -7.91 -1.69
CA VAL A 377 8.44 -8.34 -1.10
C VAL A 377 8.61 -9.63 -0.29
N GLU A 378 9.43 -10.56 -0.76
CA GLU A 378 9.69 -11.84 -0.07
C GLU A 378 10.41 -11.63 1.27
N GLU A 379 11.36 -10.69 1.35
CA GLU A 379 12.03 -10.34 2.61
C GLU A 379 11.03 -9.76 3.62
N TYR A 380 10.10 -8.89 3.19
CA TYR A 380 9.01 -8.40 4.06
C TYR A 380 8.05 -9.50 4.50
N VAL A 381 7.70 -10.44 3.63
CA VAL A 381 6.84 -11.58 3.96
C VAL A 381 7.53 -12.50 4.97
N ASN A 382 8.82 -12.77 4.81
CA ASN A 382 9.60 -13.67 5.66
C ASN A 382 10.00 -13.06 7.01
N ARG A 383 10.05 -11.73 7.13
CA ARG A 383 10.29 -11.02 8.40
C ARG A 383 9.14 -11.12 9.40
N LYS A 384 8.22 -12.02 9.22
CA LYS A 384 7.03 -12.15 10.05
C LYS A 384 7.34 -12.61 11.47
N VAL A 385 6.67 -12.00 12.44
CA VAL A 385 6.56 -12.48 13.81
C VAL A 385 5.08 -12.73 14.11
N GLU A 386 4.77 -13.94 14.56
CA GLU A 386 3.41 -14.31 14.86
C GLU A 386 2.96 -13.72 16.20
N ILE A 387 1.82 -13.02 16.20
CA ILE A 387 1.24 -12.42 17.41
C ILE A 387 0.11 -13.28 17.97
N ARG A 388 -0.10 -13.18 19.27
CA ARG A 388 -1.20 -13.86 19.97
C ARG A 388 -2.54 -13.19 19.65
N LEU A 389 -3.62 -13.98 19.75
CA LEU A 389 -4.99 -13.49 19.54
C LEU A 389 -5.31 -12.26 20.42
N GLN A 390 -4.86 -12.22 21.67
CA GLN A 390 -5.07 -11.08 22.55
C GLN A 390 -4.42 -9.80 22.00
N THR A 391 -3.17 -9.87 21.55
CA THR A 391 -2.48 -8.74 20.93
C THR A 391 -3.22 -8.25 19.68
N TYR A 392 -3.67 -9.17 18.82
CA TYR A 392 -4.50 -8.83 17.66
C TYR A 392 -5.79 -8.10 18.06
N GLN A 393 -6.49 -8.62 19.07
CA GLN A 393 -7.74 -8.01 19.55
C GLN A 393 -7.51 -6.61 20.12
N ASP A 394 -6.41 -6.39 20.84
CA ASP A 394 -6.04 -5.10 21.38
C ASP A 394 -5.80 -4.08 20.26
N HIS A 395 -5.06 -4.46 19.20
CA HIS A 395 -4.84 -3.61 18.04
C HIS A 395 -6.14 -3.26 17.30
N VAL A 396 -7.03 -4.24 17.09
CA VAL A 396 -8.32 -4.00 16.44
C VAL A 396 -9.22 -3.10 17.29
N LEU A 397 -9.31 -3.37 18.60
CA LEU A 397 -10.16 -2.58 19.51
C LEU A 397 -9.67 -1.14 19.62
N GLU A 398 -8.38 -0.91 19.64
CA GLU A 398 -7.81 0.44 19.67
C GLU A 398 -8.23 1.24 18.44
N ARG A 399 -8.14 0.64 17.26
CA ARG A 399 -8.56 1.29 16.00
C ARG A 399 -10.05 1.55 15.92
N LEU A 400 -10.88 0.61 16.40
CA LEU A 400 -12.34 0.75 16.40
C LEU A 400 -12.82 1.75 17.43
N ARG A 401 -12.08 1.97 18.51
CA ARG A 401 -12.46 2.88 19.60
C ARG A 401 -12.23 4.35 19.30
N ARG A 402 -11.87 4.72 18.07
CA ARG A 402 -11.70 6.12 17.62
C ARG A 402 -11.60 7.08 18.83
N MET A 403 -10.39 7.49 19.24
CA MET A 403 -10.18 8.50 20.27
C MET A 403 -10.15 8.04 21.75
N ARG A 404 -9.37 7.07 22.12
CA ARG A 404 -8.86 7.08 23.49
C ARG A 404 -7.38 7.38 23.47
N LYS A 405 -6.98 8.35 24.31
CA LYS A 405 -5.60 8.70 24.62
C LYS A 405 -4.86 7.44 25.06
N TYR A 406 -4.24 6.73 24.14
CA TYR A 406 -3.22 5.79 24.50
C TYR A 406 -1.89 6.46 24.27
N PHE A 407 -1.32 6.99 25.34
CA PHE A 407 0.12 7.09 25.44
C PHE A 407 0.63 5.65 25.49
N GLU A 408 1.06 5.12 24.38
CA GLU A 408 1.91 3.95 24.46
C GLU A 408 3.22 4.39 25.07
N SER A 409 3.44 3.96 26.29
CA SER A 409 4.79 3.87 26.81
C SER A 409 5.54 2.94 25.87
N TYR A 410 6.61 3.44 25.26
CA TYR A 410 7.48 2.61 24.43
C TYR A 410 7.93 1.42 25.28
N ARG A 411 7.69 0.22 24.77
CA ARG A 411 8.00 -0.98 25.53
C ARG A 411 9.48 -1.28 25.53
N LEU A 412 10.20 -0.86 24.49
CA LEU A 412 11.62 -1.10 24.33
C LEU A 412 12.35 0.20 24.03
N VAL A 413 13.41 0.43 24.76
CA VAL A 413 14.38 1.51 24.51
C VAL A 413 15.78 0.94 24.51
N GLY A 414 16.69 1.56 23.76
CA GLY A 414 18.08 1.13 23.68
C GLY A 414 19.05 2.28 23.53
N ASP A 415 20.28 2.06 23.98
CA ASP A 415 21.42 2.90 23.64
C ASP A 415 21.91 2.49 22.26
N ILE A 416 22.23 3.47 21.43
CA ILE A 416 22.65 3.26 20.05
C ILE A 416 24.00 3.89 19.78
N GLU A 417 24.77 3.27 18.87
CA GLU A 417 26.01 3.80 18.32
C GLU A 417 25.80 4.10 16.83
N PRO A 418 26.05 5.35 16.38
CA PRO A 418 25.91 5.72 14.98
C PRO A 418 26.76 4.86 14.05
N ILE A 419 26.21 4.58 12.84
CA ILE A 419 26.93 3.96 11.73
C ILE A 419 26.77 4.84 10.51
N GLY A 420 27.90 5.15 9.85
CA GLY A 420 27.89 6.05 8.69
C GLY A 420 27.64 7.51 9.06
N SER A 421 27.46 8.35 8.05
CA SER A 421 27.31 9.80 8.20
C SER A 421 25.89 10.31 7.91
N GLU A 422 24.96 9.42 7.58
CA GLU A 422 23.59 9.83 7.30
C GLU A 422 22.82 10.16 8.58
N GLU A 423 22.25 11.36 8.60
CA GLU A 423 21.50 11.88 9.74
C GLU A 423 20.13 12.39 9.32
N MET A 424 19.19 12.41 10.27
CA MET A 424 17.90 13.07 10.15
C MET A 424 17.79 14.21 11.15
N GLU A 425 17.29 15.36 10.69
CA GLU A 425 17.03 16.50 11.56
C GLU A 425 15.63 16.39 12.18
N ILE A 426 15.56 16.49 13.49
CA ILE A 426 14.31 16.50 14.27
C ILE A 426 14.18 17.77 15.10
N LEU A 427 12.99 17.98 15.63
CA LEU A 427 12.67 19.08 16.53
C LEU A 427 12.21 18.53 17.89
N LEU A 428 12.85 18.96 18.99
CA LEU A 428 12.43 18.73 20.36
C LEU A 428 11.80 20.00 20.94
N CYS A 429 10.62 19.92 21.50
CA CYS A 429 9.98 21.07 22.15
C CYS A 429 10.05 20.94 23.69
N ASP A 430 10.69 21.87 24.38
CA ASP A 430 10.82 21.88 25.84
C ASP A 430 9.49 22.18 26.56
N GLY A 431 8.56 22.88 25.92
CA GLY A 431 7.25 23.20 26.49
C GLY A 431 6.29 22.02 26.45
N CYS A 432 5.97 21.52 25.25
CA CYS A 432 4.98 20.44 25.10
C CYS A 432 5.58 19.03 25.12
N LYS A 433 6.91 18.91 25.25
CA LYS A 433 7.65 17.62 25.30
C LYS A 433 7.36 16.72 24.11
N ARG A 434 7.22 17.31 22.91
CA ARG A 434 6.98 16.58 21.66
C ARG A 434 8.20 16.60 20.77
N VAL A 435 8.34 15.52 20.06
CA VAL A 435 9.34 15.33 19.00
C VAL A 435 8.62 15.39 17.67
N TYR A 436 9.12 16.20 16.75
CA TYR A 436 8.54 16.38 15.43
C TYR A 436 9.52 15.98 14.33
N TYR A 437 8.98 15.36 13.31
CA TYR A 437 9.70 15.07 12.07
C TYR A 437 8.78 15.38 10.87
N PRO A 438 9.27 15.96 9.79
CA PRO A 438 10.60 16.58 9.66
C PRO A 438 10.74 17.82 10.55
N ALA A 439 12.00 18.19 10.87
CA ALA A 439 12.28 19.35 11.71
C ALA A 439 11.80 20.65 11.07
N ARG A 440 11.40 21.60 11.91
CA ARG A 440 10.82 22.90 11.52
C ARG A 440 11.41 24.02 12.36
N SER A 441 11.05 25.25 12.05
CA SER A 441 11.56 26.40 12.80
C SER A 441 10.85 26.63 14.16
N ARG A 442 9.67 26.03 14.37
CA ARG A 442 8.85 26.22 15.57
C ARG A 442 8.03 25.00 15.94
N CYS A 443 7.57 24.95 17.19
CA CYS A 443 6.60 23.98 17.68
C CYS A 443 5.27 24.08 16.89
N LEU A 444 4.66 22.93 16.61
CA LEU A 444 3.40 22.84 15.89
C LEU A 444 2.18 22.83 16.80
N SER A 445 2.34 22.65 18.12
CA SER A 445 1.22 22.70 19.06
C SER A 445 0.69 24.12 19.19
N TYR A 446 -0.61 24.32 18.97
CA TYR A 446 -1.26 25.61 18.94
C TYR A 446 -1.05 26.43 20.23
N ASP A 447 -1.18 25.78 21.39
CA ASP A 447 -1.08 26.43 22.71
C ASP A 447 0.33 26.37 23.33
N CYS A 448 1.33 25.87 22.59
CA CYS A 448 2.67 25.71 23.12
C CYS A 448 3.52 26.96 22.93
N LYS A 449 4.01 27.50 24.05
CA LYS A 449 4.96 28.62 24.09
C LYS A 449 6.40 28.17 24.36
N GLY A 450 6.66 26.85 24.33
CA GLY A 450 7.98 26.29 24.55
C GLY A 450 8.97 26.63 23.44
N THR A 451 10.24 26.62 23.80
CA THR A 451 11.34 26.74 22.82
C THR A 451 11.57 25.39 22.12
N VAL A 452 12.22 25.44 20.99
CA VAL A 452 12.49 24.26 20.17
C VAL A 452 13.99 24.09 19.98
N GLU A 453 14.44 22.86 20.17
CA GLU A 453 15.81 22.43 19.93
C GLU A 453 15.85 21.55 18.68
N LYS A 454 16.67 21.90 17.72
CA LYS A 454 16.99 21.03 16.59
C LYS A 454 18.02 20.00 17.03
N ARG A 455 17.83 18.75 16.62
CA ARG A 455 18.75 17.66 16.91
C ARG A 455 18.92 16.78 15.68
N LEU A 456 20.15 16.32 15.50
CA LEU A 456 20.49 15.33 14.47
C LEU A 456 20.45 13.94 15.09
N LEU A 457 19.82 13.01 14.41
CA LEU A 457 19.77 11.59 14.78
C LEU A 457 20.37 10.76 13.65
N PRO A 458 21.20 9.75 13.97
CA PRO A 458 21.74 8.87 12.94
C PRO A 458 20.63 8.08 12.25
N LYS A 459 20.70 7.96 10.92
CA LYS A 459 19.78 7.08 10.18
C LYS A 459 20.09 5.60 10.39
N HIS A 460 21.37 5.28 10.62
CA HIS A 460 21.82 3.91 10.88
C HIS A 460 22.61 3.86 12.19
N ALA A 461 22.42 2.79 12.94
CA ALA A 461 23.07 2.61 14.24
C ALA A 461 23.29 1.13 14.57
N ARG A 462 24.10 0.84 15.59
CA ARG A 462 24.19 -0.46 16.25
C ARG A 462 23.60 -0.41 17.64
N LEU A 463 22.90 -1.46 18.04
CA LEU A 463 22.33 -1.59 19.37
C LEU A 463 23.45 -1.92 20.39
N LYS A 464 23.68 -1.02 21.36
CA LYS A 464 24.66 -1.21 22.45
C LYS A 464 24.06 -1.85 23.68
N SER A 465 22.87 -1.40 24.03
CA SER A 465 22.11 -1.95 25.15
C SER A 465 20.62 -1.80 24.83
N PHE A 466 19.78 -2.60 25.50
CA PHE A 466 18.32 -2.40 25.42
C PHE A 466 17.66 -2.89 26.69
N ARG A 467 16.50 -2.30 26.99
CA ARG A 467 15.66 -2.71 28.10
C ARG A 467 14.18 -2.55 27.77
N GLN A 468 13.38 -3.36 28.40
CA GLN A 468 11.94 -3.17 28.42
C GLN A 468 11.59 -2.16 29.52
N LEU A 469 10.73 -1.20 29.19
CA LEU A 469 10.19 -0.28 30.18
C LEU A 469 9.26 -1.03 31.13
N SER A 470 9.43 -0.79 32.43
CA SER A 470 8.55 -1.34 33.45
C SER A 470 7.20 -0.62 33.49
N LEU A 471 6.22 -1.22 34.17
CA LEU A 471 4.91 -0.59 34.34
C LEU A 471 4.98 0.77 35.06
N ARG A 472 6.02 1.03 35.87
CA ARG A 472 6.26 2.30 36.54
C ARG A 472 6.81 3.38 35.60
N GLU A 473 7.44 2.99 34.50
CA GLU A 473 8.03 3.87 33.48
C GLU A 473 7.09 4.19 32.32
N ARG A 474 5.80 3.90 32.43
CA ARG A 474 4.78 4.14 31.38
C ARG A 474 4.74 5.56 30.83
N TRP A 475 5.28 6.51 31.60
CA TRP A 475 5.20 7.92 31.31
C TRP A 475 6.45 8.44 30.61
N ILE A 476 7.44 7.58 30.32
CA ILE A 476 8.61 7.94 29.53
C ILE A 476 8.15 8.21 28.10
N THR A 477 8.34 9.42 27.65
CA THR A 477 7.97 9.87 26.31
C THR A 477 9.11 9.65 25.32
N ASN A 478 8.81 9.72 24.03
CA ASN A 478 9.85 9.74 22.99
C ASN A 478 10.83 10.92 23.19
N TYR A 479 10.35 12.04 23.70
CA TYR A 479 11.18 13.19 24.06
C TYR A 479 12.22 12.80 25.12
N ASP A 480 11.81 12.14 26.21
CA ASP A 480 12.72 11.76 27.29
C ASP A 480 13.78 10.78 26.79
N VAL A 481 13.37 9.81 25.98
CA VAL A 481 14.27 8.81 25.37
C VAL A 481 15.30 9.49 24.47
N ILE A 482 14.88 10.33 23.53
CA ILE A 482 15.78 10.98 22.57
C ILE A 482 16.67 12.01 23.29
N LYS A 483 16.15 12.75 24.25
CA LYS A 483 16.92 13.74 25.03
C LYS A 483 18.01 13.07 25.90
N SER A 484 17.76 11.88 26.40
CA SER A 484 18.76 11.07 27.12
C SER A 484 19.83 10.42 26.23
N GLY A 485 19.69 10.52 24.90
CA GLY A 485 20.60 9.87 23.95
C GLY A 485 20.22 8.41 23.62
N GLN A 486 19.04 7.98 24.04
CA GLN A 486 18.48 6.67 23.76
C GLN A 486 17.58 6.68 22.53
N ALA A 487 17.25 5.51 22.04
CA ALA A 487 16.36 5.29 20.89
C ALA A 487 15.12 4.50 21.32
N VAL A 488 13.97 4.86 20.77
CA VAL A 488 12.77 4.03 20.79
C VAL A 488 12.95 2.88 19.81
N LEU A 489 12.75 1.65 20.27
CA LEU A 489 12.86 0.45 19.44
C LEU A 489 11.47 -0.03 19.06
N VAL A 490 11.25 -0.24 17.77
CA VAL A 490 9.98 -0.66 17.16
C VAL A 490 10.17 -1.84 16.22
N ASP A 491 9.08 -2.45 15.77
CA ASP A 491 9.07 -3.53 14.78
C ASP A 491 9.97 -4.73 15.15
N CYS A 492 10.11 -4.99 16.44
CA CYS A 492 10.91 -6.09 16.97
C CYS A 492 10.33 -6.66 18.27
N ALA A 493 10.57 -7.93 18.53
CA ALA A 493 10.35 -8.53 19.84
C ALA A 493 11.67 -8.51 20.62
N MET A 494 11.57 -8.48 21.96
CA MET A 494 12.75 -8.43 22.84
C MET A 494 13.70 -9.61 22.60
N ASN A 495 13.16 -10.79 22.29
CA ASN A 495 13.95 -12.01 22.02
C ASN A 495 14.70 -11.98 20.69
N ASP A 496 14.34 -11.08 19.78
CA ASP A 496 14.97 -10.95 18.47
C ASP A 496 16.16 -9.99 18.50
N LEU A 497 16.33 -9.25 19.60
CA LEU A 497 17.38 -8.26 19.77
C LEU A 497 18.64 -8.87 20.39
N LYS A 498 19.80 -8.55 19.81
CA LYS A 498 21.13 -8.87 20.34
C LYS A 498 21.99 -7.62 20.34
N LEU A 499 22.98 -7.56 21.24
CA LEU A 499 23.98 -6.49 21.19
C LEU A 499 24.69 -6.52 19.83
N GLY A 500 24.90 -5.35 19.27
CA GLY A 500 25.48 -5.23 17.92
C GLY A 500 24.45 -5.32 16.78
N THR A 501 23.16 -5.61 17.04
CA THR A 501 22.11 -5.62 16.01
C THR A 501 22.14 -4.31 15.22
N PRO A 502 22.29 -4.36 13.87
CA PRO A 502 22.16 -3.18 13.04
C PRO A 502 20.74 -2.63 13.13
N LEU A 503 20.62 -1.32 13.27
CA LEU A 503 19.36 -0.60 13.38
C LEU A 503 19.25 0.42 12.25
N GLU A 504 18.04 0.62 11.78
CA GLU A 504 17.68 1.70 10.86
C GLU A 504 16.58 2.58 11.45
N ALA A 505 16.68 3.89 11.23
CA ALA A 505 15.67 4.84 11.67
C ALA A 505 14.46 4.82 10.73
N VAL A 506 13.27 4.83 11.30
CA VAL A 506 11.98 4.82 10.59
C VAL A 506 11.04 5.84 11.17
N ILE A 507 10.10 6.33 10.37
CA ILE A 507 9.05 7.24 10.85
C ILE A 507 7.87 6.42 11.35
N ARG A 508 7.46 6.71 12.60
CA ARG A 508 6.34 6.03 13.24
C ARG A 508 5.42 7.05 13.92
N ARG A 509 4.18 6.64 14.12
CA ARG A 509 3.22 7.37 14.93
C ARG A 509 3.62 7.24 16.38
N LEU A 510 3.92 8.35 17.03
CA LEU A 510 4.49 8.36 18.38
C LEU A 510 3.51 8.83 19.44
N ASP A 511 2.60 9.74 19.12
CA ASP A 511 1.70 10.36 20.08
C ASP A 511 0.49 11.02 19.41
N TYR A 512 -0.44 11.53 20.23
CA TYR A 512 -1.55 12.37 19.82
C TYR A 512 -1.55 13.67 20.63
N GLU A 513 -1.82 14.79 20.01
CA GLU A 513 -2.11 16.00 20.74
C GLU A 513 -3.51 15.92 21.37
N GLY A 514 -3.56 16.07 22.71
CA GLY A 514 -4.69 15.68 23.54
C GLY A 514 -6.07 16.22 23.19
N LYS A 515 -6.21 17.51 22.81
CA LYS A 515 -7.50 18.13 22.52
C LYS A 515 -7.85 18.12 21.03
N SER A 516 -6.89 18.34 20.18
CA SER A 516 -7.10 18.43 18.71
C SER A 516 -7.12 17.06 18.03
N GLY A 517 -6.55 16.01 18.65
CA GLY A 517 -6.39 14.72 18.03
C GLY A 517 -5.30 14.68 16.95
N LEU A 518 -4.45 15.72 16.86
CA LEU A 518 -3.33 15.76 15.92
C LEU A 518 -2.37 14.59 16.21
N ILE A 519 -2.10 13.79 15.20
CA ILE A 519 -1.15 12.69 15.29
C ILE A 519 0.27 13.25 15.20
N ILE A 520 1.14 12.81 16.12
CA ILE A 520 2.55 13.19 16.17
C ILE A 520 3.37 12.04 15.59
N TYR A 521 4.03 12.32 14.48
CA TYR A 521 4.97 11.41 13.84
C TYR A 521 6.40 11.77 14.23
N GLY A 522 7.26 10.76 14.35
CA GLY A 522 8.67 10.98 14.68
C GLY A 522 9.53 9.74 14.47
N PRO A 523 10.84 9.86 14.70
CA PRO A 523 11.80 8.79 14.50
C PRO A 523 11.70 7.71 15.58
N ALA A 524 11.82 6.47 15.14
CA ALA A 524 12.06 5.29 15.96
C ALA A 524 13.08 4.40 15.24
N TYR A 525 13.61 3.40 15.91
CA TYR A 525 14.60 2.50 15.32
C TYR A 525 14.10 1.08 15.31
N ARG A 526 14.39 0.37 14.25
CA ARG A 526 14.10 -1.06 14.11
C ARG A 526 15.35 -1.83 13.67
N PRO A 527 15.40 -3.15 13.86
CA PRO A 527 16.44 -3.97 13.23
C PRO A 527 16.45 -3.77 11.72
N ALA A 528 17.60 -3.47 11.15
CA ALA A 528 17.76 -3.29 9.72
C ALA A 528 17.54 -4.62 8.98
N PHE A 529 17.06 -4.57 7.74
CA PHE A 529 16.87 -5.75 6.91
C PHE A 529 18.18 -6.42 6.52
N ARG A 530 19.25 -5.62 6.34
CA ARG A 530 20.59 -6.07 5.96
C ARG A 530 21.62 -5.41 6.85
N ASP A 531 22.77 -6.06 7.02
CA ASP A 531 23.88 -5.43 7.74
C ASP A 531 24.38 -4.22 6.92
N SER A 532 24.50 -3.07 7.59
CA SER A 532 24.91 -1.80 7.00
C SER A 532 26.26 -1.84 6.26
N LYS A 533 27.08 -2.88 6.50
CA LYS A 533 28.33 -3.09 5.74
C LYS A 533 28.10 -3.43 4.26
N GLU A 534 26.96 -4.03 3.91
CA GLU A 534 26.62 -4.38 2.52
C GLU A 534 25.92 -3.22 1.78
N GLN A 535 25.42 -2.20 2.49
CA GLN A 535 24.76 -1.04 1.90
C GLN A 535 25.72 0.10 1.55
N PHE A 536 26.97 0.10 2.10
CA PHE A 536 27.97 1.15 1.92
C PHE A 536 29.26 0.65 1.25
N ALA A 537 29.29 -0.56 0.74
CA ALA A 537 30.32 -1.09 -0.14
C ALA A 537 29.88 -0.98 -1.61
#